data_9d37bd5a0d1792722003c4f2c9259aa0
#
_entry.id   9d37bd5a0d1792722003c4f2c9259aa0
#
_cell.length_a   1.000
_cell.length_b   1.000
_cell.length_c   1.000
_cell.angle_alpha   90.00
_cell.angle_beta   90.00
_cell.angle_gamma   90.00
#
_symmetry.space_group_name_H-M   'P 1'
#
loop_
_entity.id
_entity.type
_entity.pdbx_description
1 polymer ?
#
loop_
_entity_poly.entity_id
_entity_poly.type
_entity_poly.pdbx_seq_one_letter_code
_entity_poly.pdbx_strand_id
1 'polypeptide(L)'
;MAFKVKILLTGGTGMVGSAFKKVETKHTLVHVGSRQYDLTSADDTRDMFENERPDAVIHLAAKVGGVKGNTDYIADFFFDNIKINANVLQAACDFKVPKVVSLLSTCIYPDNPTYPLTENQIHNGEPHKSNFGYAYAKRMLDVQSRAIRQQYGMKYVTVVPNNIYGINDNFDLENGHIVPAIIRKIHEAKLNNSRPVFWGTGKALREFTYSVDIARLLLWAVDNYESSSPLNIGNPDEVSIRDLVSTVQRIMNCKANVLWDDKMPEGQMKKPSSNKNFRQLNPTFEYSSLRFGLEETIAWFLKEYPNVRGV
;
A
#
# COMPACT_ATOMS: atom_id res chain seq x y z
N MET A 1 -27.83 -12.15 -5.47
CA MET A 1 -26.75 -12.84 -4.73
C MET A 1 -25.45 -12.58 -5.43
N ALA A 2 -24.44 -12.05 -4.76
CA ALA A 2 -23.12 -11.87 -5.39
C ALA A 2 -22.46 -13.25 -5.57
N PHE A 3 -22.03 -13.55 -6.79
CA PHE A 3 -21.44 -14.84 -7.14
C PHE A 3 -20.07 -15.04 -6.47
N LYS A 4 -19.75 -16.29 -6.14
CA LYS A 4 -18.40 -16.68 -5.74
C LYS A 4 -17.49 -16.66 -6.98
N VAL A 5 -16.35 -15.99 -6.89
CA VAL A 5 -15.35 -15.88 -7.97
C VAL A 5 -13.97 -16.29 -7.48
N LYS A 6 -13.13 -16.77 -8.40
CA LYS A 6 -11.70 -17.02 -8.15
C LYS A 6 -10.92 -15.72 -8.37
N ILE A 7 -10.33 -15.19 -7.32
CA ILE A 7 -9.57 -13.93 -7.33
C ILE A 7 -8.08 -14.22 -7.26
N LEU A 8 -7.34 -13.77 -8.26
CA LEU A 8 -5.88 -13.81 -8.28
C LEU A 8 -5.32 -12.57 -7.55
N LEU A 9 -4.51 -12.79 -6.53
CA LEU A 9 -3.82 -11.76 -5.77
C LEU A 9 -2.35 -11.70 -6.22
N THR A 10 -2.00 -10.80 -7.14
CA THR A 10 -0.60 -10.57 -7.48
C THR A 10 0.09 -9.85 -6.32
N GLY A 11 1.31 -10.23 -5.97
CA GLY A 11 1.92 -9.75 -4.73
C GLY A 11 1.24 -10.31 -3.47
N GLY A 12 0.54 -11.45 -3.61
CA GLY A 12 -0.24 -12.10 -2.56
C GLY A 12 0.56 -12.58 -1.34
N THR A 13 1.88 -12.63 -1.43
CA THR A 13 2.80 -12.97 -0.33
C THR A 13 3.33 -11.73 0.43
N GLY A 14 3.07 -10.52 -0.07
CA GLY A 14 3.47 -9.26 0.57
C GLY A 14 2.58 -8.87 1.76
N MET A 15 2.83 -7.69 2.35
CA MET A 15 2.09 -7.19 3.52
C MET A 15 0.57 -7.17 3.28
N VAL A 16 0.10 -6.48 2.25
CA VAL A 16 -1.33 -6.41 1.94
C VAL A 16 -1.87 -7.77 1.49
N GLY A 17 -1.13 -8.50 0.65
CA GLY A 17 -1.55 -9.82 0.17
C GLY A 17 -1.74 -10.84 1.30
N SER A 18 -0.85 -10.84 2.30
CA SER A 18 -0.97 -11.72 3.47
C SER A 18 -2.13 -11.36 4.39
N ALA A 19 -2.54 -10.08 4.41
CA ALA A 19 -3.65 -9.60 5.24
C ALA A 19 -5.00 -10.24 4.85
N PHE A 20 -5.16 -10.68 3.60
CA PHE A 20 -6.36 -11.39 3.15
C PHE A 20 -6.62 -12.70 3.91
N LYS A 21 -5.58 -13.31 4.49
CA LYS A 21 -5.72 -14.50 5.34
C LYS A 21 -6.51 -14.24 6.63
N LYS A 22 -6.63 -12.96 7.03
CA LYS A 22 -7.40 -12.51 8.21
C LYS A 22 -8.81 -12.00 7.86
N VAL A 23 -9.20 -12.05 6.59
CA VAL A 23 -10.48 -11.53 6.12
C VAL A 23 -11.38 -12.68 5.66
N GLU A 24 -12.56 -12.77 6.25
CA GLU A 24 -13.59 -13.70 5.78
C GLU A 24 -14.12 -13.25 4.41
N THR A 25 -14.22 -14.18 3.49
CA THR A 25 -14.73 -13.93 2.15
C THR A 25 -15.42 -15.15 1.56
N LYS A 26 -16.43 -14.91 0.73
CA LYS A 26 -17.07 -15.95 -0.09
C LYS A 26 -16.22 -16.39 -1.27
N HIS A 27 -15.22 -15.57 -1.68
CA HIS A 27 -14.39 -15.80 -2.86
C HIS A 27 -13.29 -16.84 -2.60
N THR A 28 -12.81 -17.45 -3.68
CA THR A 28 -11.60 -18.28 -3.63
C THR A 28 -10.40 -17.38 -3.94
N LEU A 29 -9.45 -17.27 -3.02
CA LEU A 29 -8.27 -16.41 -3.17
C LEU A 29 -7.05 -17.24 -3.58
N VAL A 30 -6.37 -16.83 -4.64
CA VAL A 30 -5.12 -17.41 -5.11
C VAL A 30 -4.00 -16.39 -4.88
N HIS A 31 -3.10 -16.72 -3.96
CA HIS A 31 -1.98 -15.86 -3.59
C HIS A 31 -0.75 -16.23 -4.42
N VAL A 32 -0.28 -15.32 -5.25
CA VAL A 32 0.97 -15.48 -6.01
C VAL A 32 2.01 -14.44 -5.62
N GLY A 33 3.26 -14.85 -5.59
CA GLY A 33 4.38 -13.99 -5.23
C GLY A 33 5.55 -14.12 -6.22
N SER A 34 6.54 -13.22 -6.10
CA SER A 34 7.69 -13.13 -7.00
C SER A 34 8.59 -14.37 -7.06
N ARG A 35 8.46 -15.31 -6.10
CA ARG A 35 9.16 -16.60 -6.15
C ARG A 35 8.49 -17.60 -7.08
N GLN A 36 7.24 -17.37 -7.44
CA GLN A 36 6.46 -18.26 -8.31
C GLN A 36 6.43 -17.73 -9.75
N TYR A 37 6.23 -16.41 -9.90
CA TYR A 37 6.15 -15.74 -11.19
C TYR A 37 6.85 -14.37 -11.14
N ASP A 38 7.75 -14.13 -12.10
CA ASP A 38 8.37 -12.81 -12.30
C ASP A 38 7.45 -11.95 -13.19
N LEU A 39 6.72 -11.02 -12.58
CA LEU A 39 5.79 -10.17 -13.32
C LEU A 39 6.48 -9.07 -14.18
N THR A 40 7.82 -8.95 -14.11
CA THR A 40 8.58 -8.15 -15.07
C THR A 40 8.78 -8.89 -16.40
N SER A 41 8.56 -10.21 -16.42
CA SER A 41 8.52 -11.08 -17.59
C SER A 41 7.08 -11.19 -18.11
N ALA A 42 6.89 -10.92 -19.39
CA ALA A 42 5.60 -11.10 -20.05
C ALA A 42 5.18 -12.57 -20.14
N ASP A 43 6.15 -13.45 -20.39
CA ASP A 43 5.91 -14.90 -20.51
C ASP A 43 5.50 -15.48 -19.15
N ASP A 44 6.26 -15.24 -18.07
CA ASP A 44 5.88 -15.69 -16.72
C ASP A 44 4.50 -15.16 -16.29
N THR A 45 4.20 -13.91 -16.64
CA THR A 45 2.90 -13.31 -16.34
C THR A 45 1.79 -14.02 -17.13
N ARG A 46 2.01 -14.34 -18.41
CA ARG A 46 1.07 -15.09 -19.24
C ARG A 46 0.84 -16.50 -18.67
N ASP A 47 1.91 -17.21 -18.33
CA ASP A 47 1.85 -18.54 -17.72
C ASP A 47 1.05 -18.54 -16.41
N MET A 48 1.23 -17.51 -15.58
CA MET A 48 0.43 -17.30 -14.36
C MET A 48 -1.07 -17.23 -14.69
N PHE A 49 -1.49 -16.47 -15.70
CA PHE A 49 -2.90 -16.37 -16.07
C PHE A 49 -3.43 -17.66 -16.72
N GLU A 50 -2.60 -18.34 -17.49
CA GLU A 50 -2.96 -19.62 -18.09
C GLU A 50 -3.19 -20.70 -17.05
N ASN A 51 -2.32 -20.79 -16.04
CA ASN A 51 -2.40 -21.77 -14.96
C ASN A 51 -3.55 -21.47 -14.00
N GLU A 52 -3.70 -20.20 -13.61
CA GLU A 52 -4.62 -19.81 -12.56
C GLU A 52 -6.06 -19.55 -13.06
N ARG A 53 -6.25 -19.15 -14.32
CA ARG A 53 -7.58 -18.88 -14.90
C ARG A 53 -8.50 -18.10 -13.96
N PRO A 54 -8.14 -16.89 -13.52
CA PRO A 54 -8.93 -16.14 -12.55
C PRO A 54 -10.18 -15.51 -13.16
N ASP A 55 -11.25 -15.38 -12.33
CA ASP A 55 -12.44 -14.61 -12.67
C ASP A 55 -12.25 -13.11 -12.38
N ALA A 56 -11.36 -12.76 -11.44
CA ALA A 56 -10.99 -11.40 -11.11
C ALA A 56 -9.53 -11.32 -10.63
N VAL A 57 -8.95 -10.12 -10.70
CA VAL A 57 -7.60 -9.86 -10.20
C VAL A 57 -7.62 -8.71 -9.19
N ILE A 58 -6.91 -8.88 -8.09
CA ILE A 58 -6.48 -7.79 -7.23
C ILE A 58 -4.97 -7.62 -7.44
N HIS A 59 -4.59 -6.51 -8.07
CA HIS A 59 -3.21 -6.25 -8.45
C HIS A 59 -2.50 -5.43 -7.38
N LEU A 60 -1.69 -6.12 -6.54
CA LEU A 60 -0.90 -5.56 -5.45
C LEU A 60 0.60 -5.52 -5.74
N ALA A 61 1.05 -6.36 -6.69
CA ALA A 61 2.46 -6.48 -7.00
C ALA A 61 3.06 -5.14 -7.43
N ALA A 62 4.15 -4.76 -6.79
CA ALA A 62 4.93 -3.58 -7.12
C ALA A 62 6.31 -3.68 -6.48
N LYS A 63 7.31 -3.08 -7.12
CA LYS A 63 8.58 -2.76 -6.46
C LYS A 63 8.36 -1.52 -5.61
N VAL A 64 8.41 -1.67 -4.29
CA VAL A 64 8.14 -0.60 -3.32
C VAL A 64 9.34 -0.41 -2.39
N GLY A 65 9.53 0.82 -1.92
CA GLY A 65 10.59 1.16 -0.97
C GLY A 65 10.35 2.51 -0.32
N GLY A 66 11.15 2.81 0.72
CA GLY A 66 11.16 4.11 1.38
C GLY A 66 11.68 5.22 0.48
N VAL A 67 11.77 6.44 1.03
CA VAL A 67 12.25 7.64 0.30
C VAL A 67 13.65 7.42 -0.29
N LYS A 68 14.56 6.81 0.49
CA LYS A 68 15.95 6.57 0.04
C LYS A 68 15.97 5.67 -1.19
N GLY A 69 15.32 4.50 -1.17
CA GLY A 69 15.27 3.60 -2.30
C GLY A 69 14.66 4.24 -3.56
N ASN A 70 13.57 5.00 -3.40
CA ASN A 70 12.94 5.73 -4.50
C ASN A 70 13.84 6.82 -5.10
N THR A 71 14.70 7.43 -4.30
CA THR A 71 15.64 8.48 -4.74
C THR A 71 16.88 7.89 -5.41
N ASP A 72 17.43 6.80 -4.85
CA ASP A 72 18.69 6.22 -5.31
C ASP A 72 18.51 5.34 -6.57
N TYR A 73 17.33 4.70 -6.74
CA TYR A 73 17.03 3.75 -7.81
C TYR A 73 15.81 4.17 -8.65
N ILE A 74 15.71 5.46 -9.00
CA ILE A 74 14.54 6.05 -9.70
C ILE A 74 14.16 5.28 -10.96
N ALA A 75 15.14 4.98 -11.81
CA ALA A 75 14.93 4.29 -13.08
C ALA A 75 14.43 2.85 -12.86
N ASP A 76 15.03 2.11 -11.92
CA ASP A 76 14.64 0.74 -11.61
C ASP A 76 13.21 0.68 -11.06
N PHE A 77 12.84 1.61 -10.16
CA PHE A 77 11.48 1.71 -9.66
C PHE A 77 10.47 2.05 -10.76
N PHE A 78 10.87 2.90 -11.71
CA PHE A 78 10.01 3.21 -12.87
C PHE A 78 9.86 2.00 -13.78
N PHE A 79 10.96 1.45 -14.29
CA PHE A 79 10.91 0.39 -15.30
C PHE A 79 10.30 -0.91 -14.76
N ASP A 80 10.65 -1.35 -13.57
CA ASP A 80 10.09 -2.58 -13.01
C ASP A 80 8.59 -2.44 -12.77
N ASN A 81 8.12 -1.31 -12.21
CA ASN A 81 6.70 -1.12 -12.00
C ASN A 81 5.92 -0.94 -13.32
N ILE A 82 6.48 -0.28 -14.34
CA ILE A 82 5.85 -0.20 -15.67
C ILE A 82 5.68 -1.60 -16.27
N LYS A 83 6.72 -2.44 -16.23
CA LYS A 83 6.66 -3.81 -16.74
C LYS A 83 5.62 -4.64 -15.99
N ILE A 84 5.70 -4.66 -14.66
CA ILE A 84 4.74 -5.39 -13.81
C ILE A 84 3.30 -4.98 -14.14
N ASN A 85 3.01 -3.68 -14.16
CA ASN A 85 1.67 -3.17 -14.42
C ASN A 85 1.19 -3.50 -15.84
N ALA A 86 2.04 -3.26 -16.85
CA ALA A 86 1.71 -3.50 -18.24
C ALA A 86 1.45 -4.99 -18.50
N ASN A 87 2.33 -5.87 -18.03
CA ASN A 87 2.21 -7.30 -18.22
C ASN A 87 0.94 -7.86 -17.56
N VAL A 88 0.67 -7.48 -16.30
CA VAL A 88 -0.52 -7.96 -15.58
C VAL A 88 -1.81 -7.48 -16.24
N LEU A 89 -1.92 -6.20 -16.60
CA LEU A 89 -3.13 -5.68 -17.23
C LEU A 89 -3.33 -6.22 -18.64
N GLN A 90 -2.24 -6.36 -19.42
CA GLN A 90 -2.30 -6.94 -20.76
C GLN A 90 -2.74 -8.41 -20.67
N ALA A 91 -2.09 -9.24 -19.84
CA ALA A 91 -2.47 -10.63 -19.67
C ALA A 91 -3.92 -10.77 -19.19
N ALA A 92 -4.34 -9.97 -18.18
CA ALA A 92 -5.75 -9.98 -17.75
C ALA A 92 -6.71 -9.66 -18.90
N CYS A 93 -6.34 -8.73 -19.79
CA CYS A 93 -7.13 -8.38 -20.97
C CYS A 93 -7.18 -9.54 -21.99
N ASP A 94 -6.04 -10.13 -22.32
CA ASP A 94 -5.91 -11.24 -23.28
C ASP A 94 -6.71 -12.48 -22.82
N PHE A 95 -6.66 -12.77 -21.52
CA PHE A 95 -7.44 -13.86 -20.92
C PHE A 95 -8.89 -13.48 -20.60
N LYS A 96 -9.34 -12.28 -21.03
CA LYS A 96 -10.71 -11.75 -20.88
C LYS A 96 -11.20 -11.73 -19.42
N VAL A 97 -10.31 -11.45 -18.47
CA VAL A 97 -10.69 -11.28 -17.07
C VAL A 97 -11.56 -10.06 -16.93
N PRO A 98 -12.82 -10.17 -16.51
CA PRO A 98 -13.78 -9.07 -16.59
C PRO A 98 -13.53 -7.97 -15.56
N LYS A 99 -12.83 -8.29 -14.45
CA LYS A 99 -12.64 -7.40 -13.31
C LYS A 99 -11.19 -7.38 -12.83
N VAL A 100 -10.61 -6.19 -12.76
CA VAL A 100 -9.30 -5.94 -12.12
C VAL A 100 -9.42 -4.77 -11.15
N VAL A 101 -8.94 -4.95 -9.92
CA VAL A 101 -8.79 -3.90 -8.91
C VAL A 101 -7.30 -3.66 -8.68
N SER A 102 -6.80 -2.50 -9.07
CA SER A 102 -5.38 -2.15 -8.97
C SER A 102 -5.12 -1.17 -7.84
N LEU A 103 -4.11 -1.47 -7.01
CA LEU A 103 -3.72 -0.65 -5.88
C LEU A 103 -2.72 0.43 -6.32
N LEU A 104 -3.11 1.69 -6.19
CA LEU A 104 -2.28 2.87 -6.39
C LEU A 104 -1.53 3.25 -5.09
N SER A 105 -1.18 4.52 -4.93
CA SER A 105 -0.56 5.11 -3.73
C SER A 105 -0.79 6.62 -3.74
N THR A 106 -0.82 7.26 -2.58
CA THR A 106 -0.91 8.74 -2.51
C THR A 106 0.30 9.48 -3.06
N CYS A 107 1.41 8.80 -3.37
CA CYS A 107 2.55 9.43 -4.05
C CYS A 107 2.24 9.86 -5.50
N ILE A 108 1.15 9.37 -6.09
CA ILE A 108 0.70 9.76 -7.44
C ILE A 108 0.15 11.18 -7.52
N TYR A 109 -0.20 11.78 -6.40
CA TYR A 109 -0.71 13.16 -6.38
C TYR A 109 0.40 14.18 -6.73
N PRO A 110 0.02 15.33 -7.27
CA PRO A 110 0.98 16.39 -7.57
C PRO A 110 1.78 16.81 -6.34
N ASP A 111 2.97 17.37 -6.55
CA ASP A 111 3.80 17.93 -5.47
C ASP A 111 3.13 19.13 -4.80
N ASN A 112 2.44 19.96 -5.57
CA ASN A 112 1.70 21.13 -5.11
C ASN A 112 0.19 20.94 -5.30
N PRO A 113 -0.46 20.06 -4.49
CA PRO A 113 -1.88 19.81 -4.60
C PRO A 113 -2.70 20.82 -3.79
N THR A 114 -4.00 20.83 -4.01
CA THR A 114 -4.95 21.41 -3.06
C THR A 114 -5.34 20.37 -2.03
N TYR A 115 -5.37 20.73 -0.76
CA TYR A 115 -5.79 19.82 0.31
C TYR A 115 -7.27 19.98 0.67
N PRO A 116 -7.96 18.89 1.04
CA PRO A 116 -7.47 17.51 1.03
C PRO A 116 -7.28 16.97 -0.39
N LEU A 117 -6.42 15.93 -0.54
CA LEU A 117 -6.20 15.25 -1.82
C LEU A 117 -7.50 14.60 -2.30
N THR A 118 -7.99 14.98 -3.48
CA THR A 118 -9.16 14.40 -4.12
C THR A 118 -8.79 13.77 -5.47
N GLU A 119 -9.51 12.74 -5.88
CA GLU A 119 -9.14 11.87 -7.01
C GLU A 119 -8.97 12.63 -8.34
N ASN A 120 -9.70 13.72 -8.53
CA ASN A 120 -9.59 14.56 -9.73
C ASN A 120 -8.26 15.33 -9.86
N GLN A 121 -7.46 15.35 -8.80
CA GLN A 121 -6.15 16.02 -8.80
C GLN A 121 -5.01 15.13 -9.30
N ILE A 122 -5.21 13.81 -9.43
CA ILE A 122 -4.13 12.83 -9.69
C ILE A 122 -3.27 13.23 -10.89
N HIS A 123 -3.87 13.78 -11.94
CA HIS A 123 -3.17 14.14 -13.18
C HIS A 123 -2.88 15.65 -13.33
N ASN A 124 -3.09 16.47 -12.28
CA ASN A 124 -2.99 17.94 -12.35
C ASN A 124 -1.56 18.48 -12.07
N GLY A 125 -0.53 17.79 -12.48
CA GLY A 125 0.85 18.24 -12.30
C GLY A 125 1.81 17.09 -11.99
N GLU A 126 3.09 17.42 -11.83
CA GLU A 126 4.14 16.44 -11.57
C GLU A 126 4.07 15.92 -10.12
N PRO A 127 4.34 14.63 -9.89
CA PRO A 127 4.49 14.11 -8.54
C PRO A 127 5.79 14.62 -7.90
N HIS A 128 5.88 14.49 -6.57
CA HIS A 128 7.07 14.92 -5.83
C HIS A 128 8.34 14.23 -6.34
N LYS A 129 9.41 15.00 -6.52
CA LYS A 129 10.68 14.54 -7.12
C LYS A 129 11.33 13.34 -6.41
N SER A 130 11.12 13.16 -5.09
CA SER A 130 11.73 12.06 -4.34
C SER A 130 11.16 10.68 -4.67
N ASN A 131 10.01 10.61 -5.34
CA ASN A 131 9.37 9.35 -5.75
C ASN A 131 8.84 9.40 -7.20
N PHE A 132 9.39 10.29 -7.98
CA PHE A 132 9.02 10.59 -9.35
C PHE A 132 8.81 9.34 -10.22
N GLY A 133 9.81 8.45 -10.30
CA GLY A 133 9.72 7.25 -11.15
C GLY A 133 8.58 6.32 -10.73
N TYR A 134 8.53 5.97 -9.45
CA TYR A 134 7.45 5.14 -8.90
C TYR A 134 6.07 5.75 -9.08
N ALA A 135 5.94 7.05 -8.80
CA ALA A 135 4.67 7.75 -8.88
C ALA A 135 4.09 7.78 -10.29
N TYR A 136 4.93 8.04 -11.31
CA TYR A 136 4.48 7.97 -12.70
C TYR A 136 4.13 6.56 -13.13
N ALA A 137 4.90 5.55 -12.74
CA ALA A 137 4.54 4.16 -13.03
C ALA A 137 3.17 3.77 -12.43
N LYS A 138 2.87 4.25 -11.22
CA LYS A 138 1.55 4.06 -10.59
C LYS A 138 0.45 4.88 -11.25
N ARG A 139 0.71 6.10 -11.73
CA ARG A 139 -0.26 6.86 -12.55
C ARG A 139 -0.60 6.14 -13.85
N MET A 140 0.39 5.52 -14.50
CA MET A 140 0.16 4.78 -15.75
C MET A 140 -0.77 3.57 -15.53
N LEU A 141 -0.81 3.00 -14.34
CA LEU A 141 -1.75 1.94 -14.00
C LEU A 141 -3.22 2.42 -14.09
N ASP A 142 -3.52 3.66 -13.67
CA ASP A 142 -4.83 4.27 -13.86
C ASP A 142 -5.12 4.53 -15.37
N VAL A 143 -4.14 5.09 -16.10
CA VAL A 143 -4.29 5.36 -17.54
C VAL A 143 -4.56 4.08 -18.32
N GLN A 144 -3.78 3.01 -18.07
CA GLN A 144 -3.97 1.70 -18.71
C GLN A 144 -5.35 1.11 -18.38
N SER A 145 -5.76 1.16 -17.11
CA SER A 145 -7.08 0.66 -16.68
C SER A 145 -8.21 1.37 -17.43
N ARG A 146 -8.14 2.70 -17.56
CA ARG A 146 -9.14 3.49 -18.30
C ARG A 146 -9.13 3.19 -19.80
N ALA A 147 -7.94 3.03 -20.41
CA ALA A 147 -7.83 2.69 -21.83
C ALA A 147 -8.47 1.32 -22.13
N ILE A 148 -8.17 0.29 -21.32
CA ILE A 148 -8.77 -1.05 -21.46
C ILE A 148 -10.29 -0.99 -21.28
N ARG A 149 -10.78 -0.24 -20.31
CA ARG A 149 -12.22 -0.04 -20.11
C ARG A 149 -12.88 0.59 -21.33
N GLN A 150 -12.30 1.65 -21.88
CA GLN A 150 -12.86 2.37 -23.00
C GLN A 150 -12.90 1.53 -24.28
N GLN A 151 -11.86 0.75 -24.51
CA GLN A 151 -11.74 -0.05 -25.74
C GLN A 151 -12.48 -1.38 -25.67
N TYR A 152 -12.44 -2.07 -24.52
CA TYR A 152 -12.90 -3.46 -24.39
C TYR A 152 -14.09 -3.62 -23.44
N GLY A 153 -14.56 -2.58 -22.76
CA GLY A 153 -15.69 -2.62 -21.83
C GLY A 153 -15.41 -3.35 -20.51
N MET A 154 -14.16 -3.73 -20.23
CA MET A 154 -13.77 -4.46 -19.01
C MET A 154 -13.81 -3.56 -17.77
N LYS A 155 -14.15 -4.11 -16.60
CA LYS A 155 -14.29 -3.36 -15.34
C LYS A 155 -12.96 -3.25 -14.59
N TYR A 156 -11.97 -2.62 -15.19
CA TYR A 156 -10.68 -2.36 -14.55
C TYR A 156 -10.76 -1.05 -13.76
N VAL A 157 -10.53 -1.12 -12.46
CA VAL A 157 -10.69 -0.01 -11.52
C VAL A 157 -9.44 0.17 -10.68
N THR A 158 -9.23 1.39 -10.20
CA THR A 158 -8.07 1.73 -9.38
C THR A 158 -8.52 2.30 -8.03
N VAL A 159 -7.78 1.97 -6.97
CA VAL A 159 -8.02 2.49 -5.63
C VAL A 159 -6.74 3.06 -5.03
N VAL A 160 -6.87 4.13 -4.26
CA VAL A 160 -5.74 4.87 -3.68
C VAL A 160 -5.77 4.73 -2.17
N PRO A 161 -4.90 3.91 -1.58
CA PRO A 161 -4.68 3.89 -0.15
C PRO A 161 -3.80 5.05 0.28
N ASN A 162 -3.81 5.40 1.56
CA ASN A 162 -2.76 6.20 2.18
C ASN A 162 -1.63 5.31 2.73
N ASN A 163 -0.94 5.67 3.83
CA ASN A 163 0.16 4.84 4.33
C ASN A 163 -0.40 3.53 4.93
N ILE A 164 -0.10 2.42 4.30
CA ILE A 164 -0.50 1.11 4.79
C ILE A 164 0.56 0.59 5.77
N TYR A 165 0.12 -0.08 6.84
CA TYR A 165 0.99 -0.77 7.79
C TYR A 165 0.35 -2.08 8.25
N GLY A 166 1.14 -3.02 8.75
CA GLY A 166 0.61 -4.28 9.26
C GLY A 166 1.62 -5.41 9.34
N ILE A 167 1.09 -6.60 9.55
CA ILE A 167 1.86 -7.85 9.61
C ILE A 167 2.55 -8.10 8.26
N ASN A 168 3.77 -8.65 8.30
CA ASN A 168 4.64 -8.88 7.14
C ASN A 168 5.10 -7.59 6.42
N ASP A 169 5.10 -6.45 7.11
CA ASP A 169 5.72 -5.23 6.57
C ASP A 169 7.24 -5.37 6.44
N ASN A 170 7.88 -4.39 5.82
CA ASN A 170 9.33 -4.33 5.69
C ASN A 170 9.93 -3.53 6.85
N PHE A 171 10.65 -4.21 7.74
CA PHE A 171 11.28 -3.63 8.93
C PHE A 171 12.72 -3.12 8.69
N ASP A 172 13.15 -3.04 7.42
CA ASP A 172 14.43 -2.45 7.08
C ASP A 172 14.47 -0.96 7.47
N LEU A 173 15.54 -0.52 8.15
CA LEU A 173 15.63 0.84 8.69
C LEU A 173 15.93 1.91 7.63
N GLU A 174 16.46 1.51 6.47
CA GLU A 174 16.78 2.42 5.36
C GLU A 174 15.65 2.44 4.30
N ASN A 175 15.10 1.27 3.99
CA ASN A 175 14.15 1.09 2.89
C ASN A 175 12.72 0.79 3.33
N GLY A 176 12.48 0.60 4.64
CA GLY A 176 11.16 0.37 5.22
C GLY A 176 10.32 1.66 5.33
N HIS A 177 9.03 1.47 5.57
CA HIS A 177 8.12 2.57 5.88
C HIS A 177 8.22 3.01 7.34
N ILE A 178 7.57 4.13 7.68
CA ILE A 178 7.71 4.78 8.99
C ILE A 178 7.24 3.90 10.16
N VAL A 179 6.11 3.18 10.04
CA VAL A 179 5.55 2.36 11.13
C VAL A 179 6.48 1.20 11.49
N PRO A 180 6.91 0.33 10.54
CA PRO A 180 7.83 -0.76 10.86
C PRO A 180 9.19 -0.26 11.35
N ALA A 181 9.70 0.87 10.82
CA ALA A 181 10.95 1.46 11.29
C ALA A 181 10.84 1.95 12.74
N ILE A 182 9.71 2.56 13.15
CA ILE A 182 9.47 2.97 14.54
C ILE A 182 9.44 1.75 15.46
N ILE A 183 8.70 0.71 15.09
CA ILE A 183 8.59 -0.53 15.89
C ILE A 183 9.97 -1.14 16.11
N ARG A 184 10.76 -1.31 15.04
CA ARG A 184 12.10 -1.89 15.13
C ARG A 184 13.05 -1.03 15.96
N LYS A 185 13.11 0.29 15.73
CA LYS A 185 13.99 1.21 16.50
C LYS A 185 13.67 1.18 18.00
N ILE A 186 12.39 1.15 18.36
CA ILE A 186 11.97 1.05 19.78
C ILE A 186 12.33 -0.30 20.35
N HIS A 187 12.17 -1.39 19.61
CA HIS A 187 12.55 -2.73 20.04
C HIS A 187 14.05 -2.85 20.29
N GLU A 188 14.86 -2.46 19.32
CA GLU A 188 16.32 -2.51 19.43
C GLU A 188 16.84 -1.57 20.56
N ALA A 189 16.24 -0.40 20.72
CA ALA A 189 16.59 0.51 21.82
C ALA A 189 16.27 -0.11 23.19
N LYS A 190 15.14 -0.84 23.30
CA LYS A 190 14.78 -1.56 24.52
C LYS A 190 15.76 -2.71 24.81
N LEU A 191 16.16 -3.48 23.80
CA LEU A 191 17.14 -4.58 23.95
C LEU A 191 18.52 -4.06 24.37
N ASN A 192 18.96 -2.96 23.78
CA ASN A 192 20.30 -2.41 23.98
C ASN A 192 20.37 -1.35 25.10
N ASN A 193 19.28 -1.16 25.84
CA ASN A 193 19.17 -0.11 26.86
C ASN A 193 19.64 1.27 26.35
N SER A 194 19.27 1.62 25.12
CA SER A 194 19.65 2.83 24.42
C SER A 194 18.47 3.77 24.16
N ARG A 195 18.71 4.92 23.54
CA ARG A 195 17.68 5.90 23.18
C ARG A 195 17.35 5.79 21.70
N PRO A 196 16.08 5.55 21.31
CA PRO A 196 15.72 5.53 19.90
C PRO A 196 15.80 6.96 19.31
N VAL A 197 16.37 7.05 18.10
CA VAL A 197 16.56 8.32 17.38
C VAL A 197 15.62 8.39 16.18
N PHE A 198 14.85 9.49 16.10
CA PHE A 198 13.96 9.78 14.98
C PHE A 198 14.29 11.14 14.36
N TRP A 199 14.09 11.25 13.05
CA TRP A 199 14.36 12.45 12.28
C TRP A 199 13.27 13.49 12.44
N GLY A 200 13.63 14.77 12.32
CA GLY A 200 12.74 15.90 12.38
C GLY A 200 12.22 16.19 13.78
N THR A 201 11.14 16.94 13.87
CA THR A 201 10.51 17.35 15.14
C THR A 201 9.42 16.37 15.60
N GLY A 202 8.99 15.46 14.73
CA GLY A 202 7.87 14.56 14.96
C GLY A 202 6.49 15.21 14.88
N LYS A 203 6.41 16.48 14.42
CA LYS A 203 5.15 17.22 14.30
C LYS A 203 4.37 16.90 13.01
N ALA A 204 5.05 16.33 12.02
CA ALA A 204 4.43 15.98 10.75
C ALA A 204 3.23 15.05 10.97
N LEU A 205 2.12 15.33 10.28
CA LEU A 205 0.88 14.56 10.35
C LEU A 205 0.82 13.56 9.20
N ARG A 206 0.39 12.36 9.51
CA ARG A 206 0.20 11.28 8.52
C ARG A 206 -1.09 10.51 8.81
N GLU A 207 -1.66 9.99 7.74
CA GLU A 207 -2.77 9.05 7.78
C GLU A 207 -2.23 7.63 7.64
N PHE A 208 -2.80 6.71 8.40
CA PHE A 208 -2.40 5.29 8.37
C PHE A 208 -3.62 4.38 8.27
N THR A 209 -3.54 3.39 7.40
CA THR A 209 -4.58 2.36 7.27
C THR A 209 -4.00 0.98 7.53
N TYR A 210 -4.65 0.21 8.40
CA TYR A 210 -4.26 -1.15 8.70
C TYR A 210 -4.44 -2.06 7.48
N SER A 211 -3.48 -2.93 7.20
CA SER A 211 -3.46 -3.77 5.99
C SER A 211 -4.67 -4.69 5.85
N VAL A 212 -5.26 -5.12 6.97
CA VAL A 212 -6.49 -5.94 6.96
C VAL A 212 -7.69 -5.12 6.48
N ASP A 213 -7.77 -3.83 6.85
CA ASP A 213 -8.82 -2.95 6.32
C ASP A 213 -8.67 -2.72 4.82
N ILE A 214 -7.42 -2.58 4.33
CA ILE A 214 -7.15 -2.50 2.88
C ILE A 214 -7.62 -3.79 2.19
N ALA A 215 -7.35 -4.97 2.76
CA ALA A 215 -7.81 -6.23 2.20
C ALA A 215 -9.35 -6.31 2.13
N ARG A 216 -10.05 -5.87 3.19
CA ARG A 216 -11.53 -5.75 3.22
C ARG A 216 -12.05 -4.80 2.15
N LEU A 217 -11.42 -3.65 1.99
CA LEU A 217 -11.77 -2.62 0.99
C LEU A 217 -11.53 -3.09 -0.45
N LEU A 218 -10.47 -3.86 -0.68
CA LEU A 218 -10.18 -4.42 -2.00
C LEU A 218 -11.20 -5.50 -2.39
N LEU A 219 -11.62 -6.36 -1.44
CA LEU A 219 -12.72 -7.32 -1.69
C LEU A 219 -14.04 -6.59 -1.95
N TRP A 220 -14.34 -5.55 -1.18
CA TRP A 220 -15.51 -4.70 -1.43
C TRP A 220 -15.44 -4.07 -2.82
N ALA A 221 -14.27 -3.60 -3.27
CA ALA A 221 -14.10 -3.00 -4.58
C ALA A 221 -14.27 -4.02 -5.73
N VAL A 222 -13.89 -5.29 -5.53
CA VAL A 222 -14.19 -6.36 -6.49
C VAL A 222 -15.70 -6.48 -6.68
N ASP A 223 -16.46 -6.49 -5.59
CA ASP A 223 -17.90 -6.72 -5.64
C ASP A 223 -18.73 -5.49 -6.04
N ASN A 224 -18.28 -4.28 -5.69
CA ASN A 224 -19.16 -3.10 -5.69
C ASN A 224 -18.64 -1.90 -6.47
N TYR A 225 -17.33 -1.80 -6.79
CA TYR A 225 -16.79 -0.60 -7.42
C TYR A 225 -16.57 -0.79 -8.91
N GLU A 226 -17.33 -0.06 -9.73
CA GLU A 226 -17.29 -0.17 -11.19
C GLU A 226 -16.93 1.13 -11.91
N SER A 227 -16.67 2.24 -11.19
CA SER A 227 -16.31 3.52 -11.82
C SER A 227 -14.94 3.46 -12.47
N SER A 228 -14.75 4.26 -13.53
CA SER A 228 -13.45 4.48 -14.15
C SER A 228 -12.57 5.47 -13.37
N SER A 229 -13.15 6.23 -12.44
CA SER A 229 -12.39 7.15 -11.60
C SER A 229 -11.60 6.37 -10.54
N PRO A 230 -10.38 6.77 -10.21
CA PRO A 230 -9.72 6.28 -9.01
C PRO A 230 -10.55 6.55 -7.76
N LEU A 231 -10.39 5.78 -6.68
CA LEU A 231 -11.13 5.94 -5.44
C LEU A 231 -10.17 5.97 -4.24
N ASN A 232 -10.16 7.07 -3.49
CA ASN A 232 -9.43 7.15 -2.22
C ASN A 232 -10.12 6.28 -1.15
N ILE A 233 -9.39 5.29 -0.64
CA ILE A 233 -9.91 4.30 0.31
C ILE A 233 -9.16 4.30 1.65
N GLY A 234 -8.27 5.25 1.90
CA GLY A 234 -7.52 5.34 3.15
C GLY A 234 -8.37 5.83 4.33
N ASN A 235 -7.95 5.46 5.56
CA ASN A 235 -8.48 6.07 6.78
C ASN A 235 -8.00 7.54 6.86
N PRO A 236 -8.90 8.54 6.93
CA PRO A 236 -8.53 9.95 6.91
C PRO A 236 -8.04 10.49 8.26
N ASP A 237 -7.95 9.66 9.30
CA ASP A 237 -7.52 10.09 10.61
C ASP A 237 -6.01 10.42 10.61
N GLU A 238 -5.69 11.69 10.81
CA GLU A 238 -4.32 12.16 10.92
C GLU A 238 -3.76 11.94 12.33
N VAL A 239 -2.51 11.47 12.40
CA VAL A 239 -1.75 11.34 13.65
C VAL A 239 -0.37 11.95 13.46
N SER A 240 0.16 12.63 14.49
CA SER A 240 1.54 13.11 14.47
C SER A 240 2.53 11.94 14.59
N ILE A 241 3.70 12.07 13.97
CA ILE A 241 4.77 11.06 14.14
C ILE A 241 5.16 10.93 15.62
N ARG A 242 5.10 12.01 16.38
CA ARG A 242 5.35 12.00 17.83
C ARG A 242 4.33 11.14 18.58
N ASP A 243 3.03 11.29 18.27
CA ASP A 243 1.98 10.50 18.90
C ASP A 243 2.03 9.03 18.48
N LEU A 244 2.39 8.76 17.23
CA LEU A 244 2.63 7.41 16.72
C LEU A 244 3.78 6.74 17.51
N VAL A 245 4.93 7.41 17.65
CA VAL A 245 6.08 6.91 18.44
C VAL A 245 5.67 6.66 19.88
N SER A 246 4.98 7.62 20.52
CA SER A 246 4.50 7.48 21.90
C SER A 246 3.53 6.32 22.07
N THR A 247 2.69 6.05 21.07
CA THR A 247 1.75 4.93 21.08
C THR A 247 2.49 3.59 20.99
N VAL A 248 3.47 3.48 20.07
CA VAL A 248 4.31 2.27 19.95
C VAL A 248 5.11 2.04 21.25
N GLN A 249 5.70 3.11 21.84
CA GLN A 249 6.40 2.98 23.13
C GLN A 249 5.50 2.43 24.24
N ARG A 250 4.25 2.92 24.34
CA ARG A 250 3.28 2.43 25.33
C ARG A 250 2.95 0.95 25.12
N ILE A 251 2.65 0.55 23.88
CA ILE A 251 2.32 -0.85 23.54
C ILE A 251 3.51 -1.78 23.86
N MET A 252 4.72 -1.36 23.53
CA MET A 252 5.95 -2.14 23.77
C MET A 252 6.49 -2.03 25.18
N ASN A 253 5.83 -1.26 26.06
CA ASN A 253 6.30 -0.95 27.42
C ASN A 253 7.78 -0.50 27.42
N CYS A 254 8.12 0.43 26.54
CA CYS A 254 9.45 1.02 26.41
C CYS A 254 9.46 2.43 27.01
N LYS A 255 10.21 2.63 28.09
CA LYS A 255 10.33 3.91 28.81
C LYS A 255 11.53 4.74 28.35
N ALA A 256 12.27 4.31 27.33
CA ALA A 256 13.44 5.03 26.84
C ALA A 256 13.07 6.43 26.34
N ASN A 257 13.85 7.44 26.71
CA ASN A 257 13.67 8.80 26.19
C ASN A 257 14.02 8.85 24.72
N VAL A 258 13.08 9.33 23.91
CA VAL A 258 13.25 9.53 22.46
C VAL A 258 14.16 10.72 22.18
N LEU A 259 15.06 10.56 21.23
CA LEU A 259 15.84 11.65 20.63
C LEU A 259 15.23 12.05 19.30
N TRP A 260 14.99 13.34 19.11
CA TRP A 260 14.56 13.92 17.85
C TRP A 260 15.74 14.67 17.22
N ASP A 261 16.16 14.26 16.03
CA ASP A 261 17.20 14.94 15.25
C ASP A 261 16.54 15.92 14.27
N ASP A 262 16.37 17.15 14.70
CA ASP A 262 15.72 18.23 13.95
C ASP A 262 16.57 18.79 12.79
N LYS A 263 17.83 18.37 12.69
CA LYS A 263 18.69 18.67 11.54
C LYS A 263 18.41 17.79 10.33
N MET A 264 17.75 16.67 10.54
CA MET A 264 17.39 15.73 9.49
C MET A 264 16.04 16.10 8.84
N PRO A 265 15.83 15.76 7.55
CA PRO A 265 14.60 16.09 6.83
C PRO A 265 13.35 15.51 7.51
N GLU A 266 12.29 16.33 7.64
CA GLU A 266 10.98 15.92 8.20
C GLU A 266 9.95 15.60 7.10
N GLY A 267 10.19 16.05 5.86
CA GLY A 267 9.26 15.90 4.75
C GLY A 267 8.08 16.91 4.85
N GLN A 268 7.00 16.63 4.12
CA GLN A 268 5.80 17.47 4.14
C GLN A 268 5.13 17.45 5.51
N MET A 269 4.71 18.60 6.03
CA MET A 269 4.09 18.72 7.36
C MET A 269 2.76 17.98 7.46
N LYS A 270 1.95 18.00 6.39
CA LYS A 270 0.69 17.23 6.32
C LYS A 270 0.38 16.84 4.87
N LYS A 271 -0.41 15.78 4.71
CA LYS A 271 -0.85 15.30 3.40
C LYS A 271 -2.23 14.61 3.52
N PRO A 272 -3.27 15.36 3.99
CA PRO A 272 -4.59 14.77 4.20
C PRO A 272 -5.23 14.36 2.87
N SER A 273 -5.85 13.18 2.85
CA SER A 273 -6.63 12.66 1.73
C SER A 273 -8.12 12.69 2.04
N SER A 274 -8.95 12.89 0.99
CA SER A 274 -10.40 12.84 1.13
C SER A 274 -10.91 11.46 0.70
N ASN A 275 -11.57 10.74 1.58
CA ASN A 275 -12.29 9.52 1.23
C ASN A 275 -13.82 9.75 1.09
N LYS A 276 -14.23 10.99 0.83
CA LYS A 276 -15.64 11.36 0.71
C LYS A 276 -16.40 10.53 -0.32
N ASN A 277 -15.79 10.30 -1.49
CA ASN A 277 -16.41 9.50 -2.55
C ASN A 277 -16.59 8.04 -2.11
N PHE A 278 -15.61 7.47 -1.42
CA PHE A 278 -15.73 6.14 -0.83
C PHE A 278 -16.86 6.09 0.22
N ARG A 279 -16.94 7.08 1.11
CA ARG A 279 -17.98 7.15 2.15
C ARG A 279 -19.39 7.26 1.60
N GLN A 280 -19.58 7.87 0.44
CA GLN A 280 -20.89 7.88 -0.24
C GLN A 280 -21.28 6.49 -0.76
N LEU A 281 -20.31 5.68 -1.18
CA LEU A 281 -20.52 4.32 -1.71
C LEU A 281 -20.60 3.26 -0.61
N ASN A 282 -19.90 3.48 0.50
CA ASN A 282 -19.86 2.56 1.63
C ASN A 282 -19.85 3.34 2.97
N PRO A 283 -20.99 3.90 3.38
CA PRO A 283 -21.07 4.75 4.57
C PRO A 283 -20.86 4.00 5.89
N THR A 284 -21.11 2.70 5.89
CA THR A 284 -21.04 1.85 7.10
C THR A 284 -19.71 1.17 7.32
N PHE A 285 -18.74 1.37 6.41
CA PHE A 285 -17.41 0.77 6.60
C PHE A 285 -16.71 1.39 7.82
N GLU A 286 -16.29 0.54 8.75
CA GLU A 286 -15.52 0.94 9.92
C GLU A 286 -14.06 0.52 9.78
N TYR A 287 -13.17 1.51 9.91
CA TYR A 287 -11.73 1.27 9.97
C TYR A 287 -11.33 0.78 11.36
N SER A 288 -10.37 -0.12 11.40
CA SER A 288 -9.71 -0.48 12.65
C SER A 288 -9.02 0.74 13.26
N SER A 289 -9.07 0.87 14.60
CA SER A 289 -8.31 1.93 15.26
C SER A 289 -6.81 1.75 15.04
N LEU A 290 -6.07 2.85 14.94
CA LEU A 290 -4.61 2.82 14.81
C LEU A 290 -3.98 1.97 15.92
N ARG A 291 -4.49 2.11 17.15
CA ARG A 291 -4.00 1.35 18.30
C ARG A 291 -4.15 -0.15 18.11
N PHE A 292 -5.32 -0.61 17.69
CA PHE A 292 -5.57 -2.04 17.45
C PHE A 292 -4.61 -2.60 16.38
N GLY A 293 -4.50 -1.93 15.22
CA GLY A 293 -3.60 -2.38 14.16
C GLY A 293 -2.13 -2.39 14.58
N LEU A 294 -1.71 -1.44 15.43
CA LEU A 294 -0.36 -1.43 16.00
C LEU A 294 -0.15 -2.57 17.01
N GLU A 295 -1.11 -2.86 17.89
CA GLU A 295 -1.05 -3.97 18.84
C GLU A 295 -0.86 -5.31 18.10
N GLU A 296 -1.65 -5.56 17.06
CA GLU A 296 -1.55 -6.75 16.20
C GLU A 296 -0.18 -6.85 15.48
N THR A 297 0.27 -5.73 14.91
CA THR A 297 1.54 -5.68 14.16
C THR A 297 2.74 -5.89 15.08
N ILE A 298 2.74 -5.24 16.24
CA ILE A 298 3.81 -5.35 17.24
C ILE A 298 3.86 -6.76 17.84
N ALA A 299 2.70 -7.33 18.20
CA ALA A 299 2.64 -8.69 18.73
C ALA A 299 3.24 -9.71 17.76
N TRP A 300 2.88 -9.59 16.47
CA TRP A 300 3.46 -10.42 15.41
C TRP A 300 4.97 -10.18 15.27
N PHE A 301 5.42 -8.90 15.21
CA PHE A 301 6.83 -8.56 15.09
C PHE A 301 7.67 -9.15 16.22
N LEU A 302 7.22 -9.00 17.48
CA LEU A 302 7.93 -9.52 18.65
C LEU A 302 8.04 -11.05 18.65
N LYS A 303 7.04 -11.75 18.10
CA LYS A 303 7.04 -13.20 17.97
C LYS A 303 8.01 -13.70 16.91
N GLU A 304 8.07 -13.02 15.77
CA GLU A 304 8.84 -13.46 14.60
C GLU A 304 10.28 -12.92 14.57
N TYR A 305 10.58 -11.86 15.36
CA TYR A 305 11.91 -11.25 15.39
C TYR A 305 12.98 -12.26 15.83
N PRO A 306 14.18 -12.34 15.19
CA PRO A 306 14.65 -11.47 14.11
C PRO A 306 14.26 -11.92 12.69
N ASN A 307 13.47 -12.99 12.52
CA ASN A 307 13.14 -13.61 11.24
C ASN A 307 12.02 -12.85 10.48
N VAL A 308 12.07 -11.51 10.50
CA VAL A 308 11.15 -10.64 9.77
C VAL A 308 11.83 -10.01 8.58
N ARG A 309 11.05 -9.62 7.57
CA ARG A 309 11.58 -8.98 6.35
C ARG A 309 12.29 -7.68 6.72
N GLY A 310 13.54 -7.55 6.28
CA GLY A 310 14.35 -6.34 6.44
C GLY A 310 15.15 -6.27 7.75
N VAL A 311 15.23 -7.36 8.51
CA VAL A 311 16.10 -7.46 9.70
C VAL A 311 17.25 -8.40 9.42
#